data_6887ec84f0bb00a200783a4988f3cbc4
#
_entry.id   6887ec84f0bb00a200783a4988f3cbc4
#
_cell.length_a   1.000
_cell.length_b   1.000
_cell.length_c   1.000
_cell.angle_alpha   90.00
_cell.angle_beta   90.00
_cell.angle_gamma   90.00
#
_symmetry.space_group_name_H-M   'P 1'
#
loop_
_entity.id
_entity.type
_entity.pdbx_description
1 polymer ?
#
loop_
_entity_poly.entity_id
_entity_poly.type
_entity_poly.pdbx_seq_one_letter_code
_entity_poly.pdbx_strand_id
1 'polypeptide(L)'
;MLRAQFISAWVLALAAGSGIAQDHQHATAPEKLGTVRFATSCKPAAQKQFDRGVALLHSFQFSRAIAGFNTALKADSSCAIAYWGIALSHWSNPFAPGLKVTSQLRDGRQAIKRGQALGARTAREQAYISAVSKLYADFEKTPEQARLLAYRDAMAELALHYPQDHEASIFYALALAASEEPTDKTYANRLKAGAILESLFVQEPEHPGLAHYIIHTYDVPSLAARALLAAQRYSTIAPDAPHALHMPSHTFTRIGYWQDSIDSNLAASAAARREGQTAEELHALDYQAYAYLQTAQDDAARRLVESLPEIVSRFNPGMVISGAAPPSAGYFAIAAIPARYALERQDWKASAMLEVRETSFPYAEAMTHFARGLAAAHLGDVAGARASREALTNIHERLSKSDEAYWAEQVEIQRRTVSAWTALAEGRTEEALQEMKSAAELEDDTEKSAVSPGPLATSRELLGEMLLQSNQPAEALEQFEAALKREPKRFRALYGAALAAQRKPDREASRRYFNELLMVCAHADHPGRKELVEAVISQ
;
A
#
# COMPACT_ATOMS: atom_id res chain seq x y z
N MET A 1 -27.05 56.37 74.99
CA MET A 1 -28.01 56.43 73.88
C MET A 1 -27.71 55.30 72.92
N LEU A 2 -28.43 54.18 73.13
CA LEU A 2 -28.32 52.97 72.31
C LEU A 2 -29.28 53.06 71.13
N ARG A 3 -28.80 52.79 69.96
CA ARG A 3 -29.64 52.40 68.79
C ARG A 3 -29.43 50.93 68.45
N ALA A 4 -30.51 50.20 68.59
CA ALA A 4 -30.59 48.78 68.15
C ALA A 4 -30.79 48.73 66.61
N GLN A 5 -30.07 47.90 65.93
CA GLN A 5 -30.31 47.53 64.52
C GLN A 5 -30.90 46.14 64.48
N PHE A 6 -32.06 46.04 63.85
CA PHE A 6 -32.72 44.75 63.52
C PHE A 6 -32.09 44.12 62.29
N ILE A 7 -31.71 42.89 62.43
CA ILE A 7 -31.27 42.03 61.32
C ILE A 7 -32.44 41.14 60.91
N SER A 8 -32.97 41.37 59.70
CA SER A 8 -33.99 40.48 59.11
C SER A 8 -33.28 39.29 58.38
N ALA A 9 -33.55 38.12 58.84
CA ALA A 9 -33.09 36.86 58.14
C ALA A 9 -34.08 36.53 57.03
N TRP A 10 -33.54 36.46 55.81
CA TRP A 10 -34.24 35.91 54.64
C TRP A 10 -33.89 34.40 54.54
N VAL A 11 -34.90 33.54 54.62
CA VAL A 11 -34.80 32.11 54.34
C VAL A 11 -34.95 31.91 52.84
N LEU A 12 -33.88 31.53 52.18
CA LEU A 12 -33.94 31.06 50.79
C LEU A 12 -34.33 29.56 50.77
N ALA A 13 -35.49 29.26 50.23
CA ALA A 13 -35.90 27.91 49.90
C ALA A 13 -35.19 27.46 48.59
N LEU A 14 -34.26 26.52 48.68
CA LEU A 14 -33.68 25.82 47.54
C LEU A 14 -34.71 24.78 47.02
N ALA A 15 -35.33 25.09 45.89
CA ALA A 15 -36.04 24.12 45.07
C ALA A 15 -35.03 23.26 44.30
N ALA A 16 -34.85 22.01 44.70
CA ALA A 16 -34.10 21.03 43.93
C ALA A 16 -34.88 20.65 42.67
N GLY A 17 -34.58 21.33 41.58
CA GLY A 17 -35.02 20.92 40.25
C GLY A 17 -34.22 19.71 39.78
N SER A 18 -34.86 18.54 39.70
CA SER A 18 -34.34 17.35 39.09
C SER A 18 -34.18 17.61 37.57
N GLY A 19 -33.02 18.09 37.17
CA GLY A 19 -32.64 18.17 35.75
C GLY A 19 -32.50 16.76 35.23
N ILE A 20 -33.47 16.27 34.47
CA ILE A 20 -33.31 15.15 33.58
C ILE A 20 -32.27 15.56 32.56
N ALA A 21 -31.03 15.05 32.69
CA ALA A 21 -30.04 15.14 31.63
C ALA A 21 -30.62 14.37 30.44
N GLN A 22 -31.13 15.11 29.46
CA GLN A 22 -31.37 14.57 28.13
C GLN A 22 -30.02 14.20 27.55
N ASP A 23 -29.75 12.90 27.54
CA ASP A 23 -28.67 12.29 26.78
C ASP A 23 -28.92 12.59 25.30
N HIS A 24 -28.36 13.71 24.83
CA HIS A 24 -28.31 14.01 23.42
C HIS A 24 -27.37 12.99 22.79
N GLN A 25 -27.90 11.82 22.47
CA GLN A 25 -27.30 10.96 21.45
C GLN A 25 -27.21 11.82 20.19
N HIS A 26 -26.04 12.42 19.96
CA HIS A 26 -25.70 12.94 18.67
C HIS A 26 -25.82 11.78 17.69
N ALA A 27 -26.90 11.78 16.93
CA ALA A 27 -27.05 10.85 15.82
C ALA A 27 -25.86 11.11 14.91
N THR A 28 -24.83 10.26 15.01
CA THR A 28 -23.71 10.29 14.09
C THR A 28 -24.29 10.14 12.68
N ALA A 29 -23.85 11.00 11.77
CA ALA A 29 -24.28 10.92 10.37
C ALA A 29 -24.12 9.46 9.87
N PRO A 30 -25.03 8.96 9.01
CA PRO A 30 -24.92 7.60 8.51
C PRO A 30 -23.59 7.41 7.79
N GLU A 31 -22.90 6.33 8.13
CA GLU A 31 -21.60 5.92 7.57
C GLU A 31 -21.70 5.82 6.04
N LYS A 32 -20.79 6.50 5.31
CA LYS A 32 -20.75 6.51 3.85
C LYS A 32 -19.69 5.52 3.36
N LEU A 33 -20.15 4.35 2.90
CA LEU A 33 -19.34 3.22 2.43
C LEU A 33 -19.57 2.87 0.94
N GLY A 34 -20.29 3.71 0.21
CA GLY A 34 -20.77 3.42 -1.14
C GLY A 34 -22.08 2.62 -1.13
N THR A 35 -22.45 2.07 -2.28
CA THR A 35 -23.69 1.33 -2.46
C THR A 35 -23.39 -0.11 -2.89
N VAL A 36 -23.85 -1.08 -2.10
CA VAL A 36 -23.78 -2.51 -2.39
C VAL A 36 -25.18 -3.09 -2.42
N ARG A 37 -25.45 -4.01 -3.35
CA ARG A 37 -26.73 -4.70 -3.50
C ARG A 37 -26.51 -6.20 -3.64
N PHE A 38 -26.31 -6.87 -2.51
CA PHE A 38 -26.15 -8.32 -2.48
C PHE A 38 -27.41 -9.00 -1.95
N ALA A 39 -28.33 -9.38 -2.84
CA ALA A 39 -29.58 -10.02 -2.44
C ALA A 39 -29.32 -11.33 -1.67
N THR A 40 -29.99 -11.53 -0.54
CA THR A 40 -29.87 -12.75 0.28
C THR A 40 -31.25 -13.36 0.59
N SER A 41 -31.26 -14.62 0.99
CA SER A 41 -32.45 -15.29 1.53
C SER A 41 -32.69 -15.02 3.01
N CYS A 42 -31.88 -14.16 3.62
CA CYS A 42 -32.00 -13.79 5.03
C CYS A 42 -33.22 -12.89 5.29
N LYS A 43 -33.63 -12.76 6.55
CA LYS A 43 -34.73 -11.86 6.91
C LYS A 43 -34.39 -10.40 6.54
N PRO A 44 -35.37 -9.56 6.21
CA PRO A 44 -35.13 -8.15 5.84
C PRO A 44 -34.34 -7.36 6.90
N ALA A 45 -34.52 -7.67 8.19
CA ALA A 45 -33.76 -7.03 9.26
C ALA A 45 -32.24 -7.32 9.21
N ALA A 46 -31.83 -8.47 8.67
CA ALA A 46 -30.43 -8.83 8.49
C ALA A 46 -29.82 -8.24 7.20
N GLN A 47 -30.63 -8.02 6.15
CA GLN A 47 -30.16 -7.59 4.83
C GLN A 47 -29.32 -6.31 4.90
N LYS A 48 -29.80 -5.25 5.58
CA LYS A 48 -29.08 -3.98 5.70
C LYS A 48 -27.70 -4.15 6.35
N GLN A 49 -27.59 -5.00 7.37
CA GLN A 49 -26.33 -5.26 8.07
C GLN A 49 -25.40 -6.13 7.22
N PHE A 50 -25.96 -7.03 6.43
CA PHE A 50 -25.23 -7.83 5.48
C PHE A 50 -24.62 -6.96 4.37
N ASP A 51 -25.40 -6.09 3.74
CA ASP A 51 -24.92 -5.16 2.69
C ASP A 51 -23.82 -4.23 3.23
N ARG A 52 -23.99 -3.72 4.46
CA ARG A 52 -22.93 -2.95 5.15
C ARG A 52 -21.67 -3.81 5.34
N GLY A 53 -21.82 -5.07 5.74
CA GLY A 53 -20.69 -6.01 5.87
C GLY A 53 -19.97 -6.20 4.54
N VAL A 54 -20.70 -6.34 3.43
CA VAL A 54 -20.11 -6.48 2.08
C VAL A 54 -19.44 -5.19 1.64
N ALA A 55 -20.00 -4.01 1.88
CA ALA A 55 -19.37 -2.73 1.55
C ALA A 55 -18.03 -2.53 2.30
N LEU A 56 -17.98 -2.90 3.58
CA LEU A 56 -16.75 -2.91 4.37
C LEU A 56 -15.74 -3.94 3.87
N LEU A 57 -16.21 -5.13 3.47
CA LEU A 57 -15.37 -6.18 2.87
C LEU A 57 -14.74 -5.69 1.56
N HIS A 58 -15.50 -5.04 0.70
CA HIS A 58 -15.01 -4.43 -0.54
C HIS A 58 -13.98 -3.33 -0.31
N SER A 59 -14.05 -2.64 0.83
CA SER A 59 -13.07 -1.63 1.23
C SER A 59 -11.97 -2.16 2.15
N PHE A 60 -11.80 -3.47 2.23
CA PHE A 60 -10.82 -4.19 3.05
C PHE A 60 -10.81 -3.78 4.54
N GLN A 61 -11.98 -3.38 5.07
CA GLN A 61 -12.19 -3.12 6.48
C GLN A 61 -12.61 -4.41 7.20
N PHE A 62 -11.72 -5.40 7.22
CA PHE A 62 -12.05 -6.79 7.54
C PHE A 62 -12.63 -6.99 8.93
N SER A 63 -12.07 -6.37 9.98
CA SER A 63 -12.62 -6.48 11.34
C SER A 63 -14.02 -5.88 11.44
N ARG A 64 -14.25 -4.74 10.80
CA ARG A 64 -15.56 -4.07 10.75
C ARG A 64 -16.56 -4.88 9.91
N ALA A 65 -16.12 -5.51 8.81
CA ALA A 65 -16.94 -6.41 8.00
C ALA A 65 -17.41 -7.63 8.81
N ILE A 66 -16.50 -8.30 9.55
CA ILE A 66 -16.84 -9.40 10.46
C ILE A 66 -17.89 -8.95 11.48
N ALA A 67 -17.73 -7.77 12.07
CA ALA A 67 -18.72 -7.22 13.02
C ALA A 67 -20.08 -6.98 12.34
N GLY A 68 -20.12 -6.48 11.10
CA GLY A 68 -21.33 -6.30 10.29
C GLY A 68 -22.05 -7.62 10.03
N PHE A 69 -21.33 -8.65 9.56
CA PHE A 69 -21.89 -9.98 9.32
C PHE A 69 -22.39 -10.66 10.62
N ASN A 70 -21.67 -10.51 11.73
CA ASN A 70 -22.14 -10.98 13.03
C ASN A 70 -23.42 -10.26 13.49
N THR A 71 -23.57 -8.97 13.17
CA THR A 71 -24.81 -8.23 13.44
C THR A 71 -25.97 -8.75 12.56
N ALA A 72 -25.71 -9.09 11.30
CA ALA A 72 -26.69 -9.75 10.45
C ALA A 72 -27.12 -11.12 11.04
N LEU A 73 -26.20 -11.93 11.55
CA LEU A 73 -26.49 -13.20 12.24
C LEU A 73 -27.28 -13.01 13.52
N LYS A 74 -27.10 -11.92 14.28
CA LYS A 74 -27.93 -11.58 15.44
C LYS A 74 -29.37 -11.24 15.03
N ALA A 75 -29.55 -10.58 13.88
CA ALA A 75 -30.87 -10.23 13.34
C ALA A 75 -31.59 -11.45 12.70
N ASP A 76 -30.82 -12.36 12.09
CA ASP A 76 -31.30 -13.64 11.56
C ASP A 76 -30.26 -14.74 11.74
N SER A 77 -30.41 -15.55 12.78
CA SER A 77 -29.51 -16.67 13.08
C SER A 77 -29.47 -17.75 11.99
N SER A 78 -30.42 -17.74 11.03
CA SER A 78 -30.47 -18.67 9.89
C SER A 78 -29.83 -18.10 8.62
N CYS A 79 -29.20 -16.92 8.67
CA CYS A 79 -28.54 -16.26 7.55
C CYS A 79 -27.18 -16.90 7.26
N ALA A 80 -27.17 -18.09 6.66
CA ALA A 80 -25.95 -18.88 6.42
C ALA A 80 -24.91 -18.16 5.56
N ILE A 81 -25.36 -17.33 4.60
CA ILE A 81 -24.44 -16.58 3.70
C ILE A 81 -23.57 -15.57 4.45
N ALA A 82 -23.96 -15.11 5.65
CA ALA A 82 -23.12 -14.22 6.45
C ALA A 82 -21.79 -14.89 6.86
N TYR A 83 -21.74 -16.21 6.98
CA TYR A 83 -20.50 -16.95 7.25
C TYR A 83 -19.55 -16.95 6.04
N TRP A 84 -20.04 -16.84 4.81
CA TRP A 84 -19.20 -16.56 3.63
C TRP A 84 -18.45 -15.25 3.80
N GLY A 85 -19.15 -14.19 4.17
CA GLY A 85 -18.53 -12.87 4.36
C GLY A 85 -17.51 -12.86 5.51
N ILE A 86 -17.82 -13.54 6.63
CA ILE A 86 -16.88 -13.73 7.74
C ILE A 86 -15.65 -14.50 7.27
N ALA A 87 -15.82 -15.59 6.55
CA ALA A 87 -14.70 -16.38 6.03
C ALA A 87 -13.83 -15.54 5.08
N LEU A 88 -14.42 -14.84 4.11
CA LEU A 88 -13.67 -14.03 3.17
C LEU A 88 -12.94 -12.87 3.86
N SER A 89 -13.54 -12.31 4.93
CA SER A 89 -12.85 -11.30 5.78
C SER A 89 -11.65 -11.90 6.53
N HIS A 90 -11.71 -13.14 6.98
CA HIS A 90 -10.57 -13.84 7.56
C HIS A 90 -9.50 -14.20 6.52
N TRP A 91 -9.83 -14.36 5.25
CA TRP A 91 -8.84 -14.49 4.18
C TRP A 91 -8.05 -13.20 3.99
N SER A 92 -8.65 -12.07 4.31
CA SER A 92 -8.08 -10.71 4.24
C SER A 92 -7.61 -10.31 2.83
N ASN A 93 -6.59 -9.45 2.74
CA ASN A 93 -6.13 -8.86 1.48
C ASN A 93 -5.60 -9.93 0.51
N PRO A 94 -6.25 -10.14 -0.66
CA PRO A 94 -5.81 -11.15 -1.63
C PRO A 94 -4.54 -10.75 -2.40
N PHE A 95 -4.17 -9.46 -2.38
CA PHE A 95 -2.95 -8.95 -3.00
C PHE A 95 -1.73 -8.96 -2.07
N ALA A 96 -1.88 -9.53 -0.87
CA ALA A 96 -0.80 -9.72 0.10
C ALA A 96 -0.61 -11.22 0.40
N PRO A 97 -0.08 -12.01 -0.57
CA PRO A 97 0.15 -13.44 -0.39
C PRO A 97 1.24 -13.70 0.67
N GLY A 98 1.19 -14.88 1.29
CA GLY A 98 2.20 -15.31 2.27
C GLY A 98 2.09 -14.66 3.66
N LEU A 99 1.17 -13.72 3.86
CA LEU A 99 1.06 -12.95 5.11
C LEU A 99 -0.07 -13.44 6.05
N LYS A 100 -0.73 -14.56 5.72
CA LYS A 100 -1.86 -15.10 6.47
C LYS A 100 -1.42 -16.04 7.57
N VAL A 101 -1.64 -15.62 8.83
CA VAL A 101 -1.26 -16.45 9.98
C VAL A 101 -2.24 -17.62 10.18
N THR A 102 -1.75 -18.73 10.75
CA THR A 102 -2.51 -19.98 10.94
C THR A 102 -3.80 -19.79 11.75
N SER A 103 -3.81 -18.93 12.76
CA SER A 103 -5.03 -18.62 13.55
C SER A 103 -6.14 -18.05 12.69
N GLN A 104 -5.81 -17.08 11.84
CA GLN A 104 -6.71 -16.44 10.89
C GLN A 104 -7.33 -17.46 9.92
N LEU A 105 -6.51 -18.37 9.39
CA LEU A 105 -6.97 -19.45 8.51
C LEU A 105 -7.89 -20.46 9.24
N ARG A 106 -7.60 -20.75 10.51
CA ARG A 106 -8.48 -21.60 11.36
C ARG A 106 -9.84 -20.95 11.59
N ASP A 107 -9.88 -19.66 11.90
CA ASP A 107 -11.12 -18.91 12.14
C ASP A 107 -12.00 -18.84 10.89
N GLY A 108 -11.41 -18.56 9.71
CA GLY A 108 -12.12 -18.59 8.44
C GLY A 108 -12.67 -19.98 8.10
N ARG A 109 -11.87 -21.04 8.28
CA ARG A 109 -12.34 -22.43 8.13
C ARG A 109 -13.48 -22.76 9.08
N GLN A 110 -13.44 -22.26 10.32
CA GLN A 110 -14.52 -22.46 11.28
C GLN A 110 -15.81 -21.74 10.85
N ALA A 111 -15.70 -20.53 10.30
CA ALA A 111 -16.86 -19.81 9.74
C ALA A 111 -17.51 -20.62 8.62
N ILE A 112 -16.71 -21.16 7.67
CA ILE A 112 -17.23 -22.00 6.58
C ILE A 112 -17.99 -23.23 7.12
N LYS A 113 -17.41 -23.96 8.08
CA LYS A 113 -18.06 -25.12 8.69
C LYS A 113 -19.42 -24.76 9.30
N ARG A 114 -19.52 -23.60 9.95
CA ARG A 114 -20.80 -23.10 10.50
C ARG A 114 -21.80 -22.77 9.41
N GLY A 115 -21.38 -22.09 8.35
CA GLY A 115 -22.24 -21.75 7.21
C GLY A 115 -22.78 -22.99 6.48
N GLN A 116 -21.92 -23.99 6.27
CA GLN A 116 -22.29 -25.27 5.66
C GLN A 116 -23.24 -26.07 6.55
N ALA A 117 -22.97 -26.16 7.85
CA ALA A 117 -23.83 -26.87 8.79
C ALA A 117 -25.21 -26.21 8.94
N LEU A 118 -25.28 -24.88 8.89
CA LEU A 118 -26.54 -24.14 8.93
C LEU A 118 -27.37 -24.34 7.65
N GLY A 119 -26.68 -24.47 6.50
CA GLY A 119 -27.31 -24.68 5.19
C GLY A 119 -27.91 -23.39 4.62
N ALA A 120 -27.37 -22.89 3.52
CA ALA A 120 -27.96 -21.76 2.81
C ALA A 120 -29.23 -22.18 2.06
N ARG A 121 -30.21 -21.27 2.01
CA ARG A 121 -31.54 -21.57 1.47
C ARG A 121 -31.60 -21.62 -0.06
N THR A 122 -30.66 -20.96 -0.74
CA THR A 122 -30.62 -20.90 -2.21
C THR A 122 -29.36 -21.58 -2.74
N ALA A 123 -29.45 -22.16 -3.94
CA ALA A 123 -28.31 -22.76 -4.62
C ALA A 123 -27.20 -21.72 -4.89
N ARG A 124 -27.57 -20.46 -5.16
CA ARG A 124 -26.63 -19.35 -5.34
C ARG A 124 -25.80 -19.11 -4.07
N GLU A 125 -26.44 -18.99 -2.91
CA GLU A 125 -25.73 -18.79 -1.62
C GLU A 125 -24.86 -19.99 -1.25
N GLN A 126 -25.32 -21.21 -1.54
CA GLN A 126 -24.54 -22.44 -1.35
C GLN A 126 -23.27 -22.41 -2.23
N ALA A 127 -23.38 -21.92 -3.49
CA ALA A 127 -22.25 -21.79 -4.40
C ALA A 127 -21.20 -20.79 -3.87
N TYR A 128 -21.60 -19.64 -3.30
CA TYR A 128 -20.69 -18.70 -2.65
C TYR A 128 -19.93 -19.32 -1.46
N ILE A 129 -20.65 -20.05 -0.59
CA ILE A 129 -20.02 -20.73 0.56
C ILE A 129 -19.08 -21.84 0.08
N SER A 130 -19.47 -22.56 -0.98
CA SER A 130 -18.61 -23.59 -1.58
C SER A 130 -17.36 -22.98 -2.23
N ALA A 131 -17.49 -21.86 -2.94
CA ALA A 131 -16.36 -21.17 -3.55
C ALA A 131 -15.35 -20.71 -2.48
N VAL A 132 -15.78 -19.98 -1.45
CA VAL A 132 -14.87 -19.48 -0.40
C VAL A 132 -14.22 -20.64 0.37
N SER A 133 -14.85 -21.82 0.44
CA SER A 133 -14.25 -22.99 1.11
C SER A 133 -12.94 -23.45 0.45
N LYS A 134 -12.75 -23.19 -0.86
CA LYS A 134 -11.52 -23.51 -1.58
C LYS A 134 -10.30 -22.81 -1.02
N LEU A 135 -10.46 -21.57 -0.54
CA LEU A 135 -9.37 -20.80 0.09
C LEU A 135 -8.82 -21.47 1.37
N TYR A 136 -9.60 -22.34 2.00
CA TYR A 136 -9.29 -22.98 3.28
C TYR A 136 -9.06 -24.49 3.18
N ALA A 137 -9.14 -25.06 1.97
CA ALA A 137 -9.00 -26.49 1.77
C ALA A 137 -7.58 -26.94 2.10
N ASP A 138 -7.46 -27.80 3.12
CA ASP A 138 -6.20 -28.41 3.59
C ASP A 138 -5.02 -27.41 3.64
N PHE A 139 -5.26 -26.22 4.20
CA PHE A 139 -4.32 -25.09 4.16
C PHE A 139 -2.99 -25.38 4.86
N GLU A 140 -2.94 -26.41 5.70
CA GLU A 140 -1.73 -26.87 6.36
C GLU A 140 -0.75 -27.56 5.37
N LYS A 141 -1.23 -28.00 4.20
CA LYS A 141 -0.45 -28.75 3.21
C LYS A 141 -0.52 -28.16 1.80
N THR A 142 -1.65 -27.53 1.46
CA THR A 142 -1.88 -26.98 0.12
C THR A 142 -1.34 -25.56 0.04
N PRO A 143 -0.45 -25.24 -0.91
CA PRO A 143 0.05 -23.87 -1.11
C PRO A 143 -1.07 -22.84 -1.28
N GLU A 144 -0.84 -21.61 -0.82
CA GLU A 144 -1.82 -20.53 -0.91
C GLU A 144 -2.25 -20.27 -2.35
N GLN A 145 -1.29 -20.23 -3.29
CA GLN A 145 -1.56 -19.99 -4.71
C GLN A 145 -2.51 -21.05 -5.29
N ALA A 146 -2.32 -22.33 -4.98
CA ALA A 146 -3.19 -23.40 -5.47
C ALA A 146 -4.63 -23.26 -4.93
N ARG A 147 -4.80 -22.82 -3.68
CA ARG A 147 -6.10 -22.56 -3.07
C ARG A 147 -6.79 -21.33 -3.68
N LEU A 148 -6.01 -20.29 -3.98
CA LEU A 148 -6.51 -19.08 -4.66
C LEU A 148 -6.96 -19.40 -6.10
N LEU A 149 -6.21 -20.22 -6.85
CA LEU A 149 -6.60 -20.69 -8.18
C LEU A 149 -7.91 -21.48 -8.12
N ALA A 150 -8.07 -22.39 -7.16
CA ALA A 150 -9.30 -23.15 -6.99
C ALA A 150 -10.50 -22.27 -6.61
N TYR A 151 -10.28 -21.19 -5.83
CA TYR A 151 -11.31 -20.18 -5.54
C TYR A 151 -11.67 -19.39 -6.79
N ARG A 152 -10.69 -18.92 -7.56
CA ARG A 152 -10.89 -18.21 -8.83
C ARG A 152 -11.77 -19.02 -9.78
N ASP A 153 -11.47 -20.31 -9.95
CA ASP A 153 -12.20 -21.18 -10.86
C ASP A 153 -13.64 -21.40 -10.38
N ALA A 154 -13.85 -21.59 -9.08
CA ALA A 154 -15.19 -21.69 -8.50
C ALA A 154 -16.00 -20.37 -8.64
N MET A 155 -15.34 -19.21 -8.52
CA MET A 155 -16.00 -17.91 -8.76
C MET A 155 -16.30 -17.69 -10.25
N ALA A 156 -15.45 -18.18 -11.16
CA ALA A 156 -15.74 -18.15 -12.60
C ALA A 156 -16.99 -18.95 -12.94
N GLU A 157 -17.14 -20.16 -12.40
CA GLU A 157 -18.35 -20.99 -12.57
C GLU A 157 -19.59 -20.29 -11.99
N LEU A 158 -19.46 -19.68 -10.81
CA LEU A 158 -20.55 -18.96 -10.17
C LEU A 158 -21.01 -17.77 -11.03
N ALA A 159 -20.09 -16.94 -11.50
CA ALA A 159 -20.40 -15.80 -12.37
C ALA A 159 -21.03 -16.25 -13.71
N LEU A 160 -20.61 -17.39 -14.26
CA LEU A 160 -21.19 -17.97 -15.47
C LEU A 160 -22.64 -18.45 -15.25
N HIS A 161 -22.91 -19.12 -14.11
CA HIS A 161 -24.26 -19.63 -13.79
C HIS A 161 -25.25 -18.52 -13.39
N TYR A 162 -24.76 -17.42 -12.84
CA TYR A 162 -25.57 -16.27 -12.40
C TYR A 162 -25.11 -14.97 -13.07
N PRO A 163 -25.30 -14.81 -14.39
CA PRO A 163 -24.75 -13.67 -15.15
C PRO A 163 -25.35 -12.30 -14.76
N GLN A 164 -26.48 -12.29 -14.04
CA GLN A 164 -27.07 -11.07 -13.48
C GLN A 164 -26.59 -10.77 -12.05
N ASP A 165 -25.73 -11.61 -11.50
CA ASP A 165 -25.12 -11.41 -10.20
C ASP A 165 -23.81 -10.64 -10.36
N HIS A 166 -23.89 -9.31 -10.27
CA HIS A 166 -22.70 -8.45 -10.42
C HIS A 166 -21.65 -8.74 -9.36
N GLU A 167 -22.07 -9.07 -8.13
CA GLU A 167 -21.14 -9.43 -7.05
C GLU A 167 -20.32 -10.69 -7.38
N ALA A 168 -20.94 -11.69 -8.01
CA ALA A 168 -20.21 -12.88 -8.48
C ALA A 168 -19.12 -12.50 -9.49
N SER A 169 -19.45 -11.62 -10.43
CA SER A 169 -18.51 -11.11 -11.44
C SER A 169 -17.41 -10.25 -10.82
N ILE A 170 -17.74 -9.43 -9.81
CA ILE A 170 -16.77 -8.58 -9.09
C ILE A 170 -15.76 -9.46 -8.30
N PHE A 171 -16.24 -10.44 -7.53
CA PHE A 171 -15.34 -11.33 -6.78
C PHE A 171 -14.55 -12.28 -7.69
N TYR A 172 -15.11 -12.68 -8.85
CA TYR A 172 -14.35 -13.40 -9.87
C TYR A 172 -13.21 -12.52 -10.43
N ALA A 173 -13.50 -11.28 -10.79
CA ALA A 173 -12.48 -10.36 -11.31
C ALA A 173 -11.38 -10.09 -10.27
N LEU A 174 -11.75 -9.92 -9.00
CA LEU A 174 -10.80 -9.79 -7.89
C LEU A 174 -9.88 -11.04 -7.79
N ALA A 175 -10.48 -12.23 -7.79
CA ALA A 175 -9.72 -13.49 -7.71
C ALA A 175 -8.81 -13.68 -8.93
N LEU A 176 -9.27 -13.29 -10.12
CA LEU A 176 -8.51 -13.34 -11.37
C LEU A 176 -7.28 -12.44 -11.32
N ALA A 177 -7.45 -11.17 -10.89
CA ALA A 177 -6.35 -10.23 -10.76
C ALA A 177 -5.35 -10.65 -9.67
N ALA A 178 -5.84 -11.15 -8.52
CA ALA A 178 -4.98 -11.59 -7.42
C ALA A 178 -4.23 -12.89 -7.72
N SER A 179 -4.71 -13.71 -8.66
CA SER A 179 -4.07 -14.97 -9.08
C SER A 179 -3.15 -14.85 -10.28
N GLU A 180 -2.84 -13.61 -10.72
CA GLU A 180 -1.86 -13.36 -11.79
C GLU A 180 -0.48 -13.91 -11.39
N GLU A 181 0.16 -14.61 -12.31
CA GLU A 181 1.55 -15.02 -12.11
C GLU A 181 2.47 -13.79 -12.17
N PRO A 182 3.33 -13.56 -11.17
CA PRO A 182 4.18 -12.35 -11.10
C PRO A 182 5.09 -12.16 -12.33
N THR A 183 5.41 -13.24 -13.02
CA THR A 183 6.25 -13.25 -14.22
C THR A 183 5.48 -13.04 -15.52
N ASP A 184 4.14 -13.05 -15.49
CA ASP A 184 3.32 -12.81 -16.70
C ASP A 184 3.27 -11.32 -17.04
N LYS A 185 4.16 -10.86 -17.90
CA LYS A 185 4.20 -9.50 -18.41
C LYS A 185 3.18 -9.23 -19.53
N THR A 186 2.38 -10.22 -19.92
CA THR A 186 1.21 -9.97 -20.82
C THR A 186 0.03 -9.37 -20.06
N TYR A 187 0.00 -9.51 -18.74
CA TYR A 187 -1.07 -9.06 -17.85
C TYR A 187 -2.46 -9.58 -18.28
N ALA A 188 -2.52 -10.79 -18.83
CA ALA A 188 -3.74 -11.33 -19.42
C ALA A 188 -4.90 -11.41 -18.42
N ASN A 189 -4.65 -11.87 -17.21
CA ASN A 189 -5.65 -11.95 -16.15
C ASN A 189 -6.08 -10.56 -15.67
N ARG A 190 -5.14 -9.61 -15.51
CA ARG A 190 -5.44 -8.22 -15.13
C ARG A 190 -6.29 -7.52 -16.20
N LEU A 191 -5.97 -7.70 -17.48
CA LEU A 191 -6.75 -7.12 -18.57
C LEU A 191 -8.17 -7.70 -18.62
N LYS A 192 -8.34 -9.00 -18.41
CA LYS A 192 -9.65 -9.65 -18.34
C LYS A 192 -10.45 -9.18 -17.12
N ALA A 193 -9.82 -9.15 -15.95
CA ALA A 193 -10.44 -8.66 -14.72
C ALA A 193 -10.88 -7.20 -14.85
N GLY A 194 -9.99 -6.35 -15.37
CA GLY A 194 -10.26 -4.94 -15.58
C GLY A 194 -11.42 -4.70 -16.53
N ALA A 195 -11.53 -5.44 -17.63
CA ALA A 195 -12.64 -5.34 -18.56
C ALA A 195 -14.00 -5.64 -17.90
N ILE A 196 -14.06 -6.66 -17.02
CA ILE A 196 -15.25 -6.97 -16.23
C ILE A 196 -15.60 -5.81 -15.28
N LEU A 197 -14.60 -5.34 -14.51
CA LEU A 197 -14.79 -4.30 -13.50
C LEU A 197 -15.18 -2.95 -14.14
N GLU A 198 -14.52 -2.54 -15.23
CA GLU A 198 -14.83 -1.30 -15.96
C GLU A 198 -16.25 -1.30 -16.50
N SER A 199 -16.70 -2.43 -17.08
CA SER A 199 -18.06 -2.58 -17.60
C SER A 199 -19.13 -2.42 -16.50
N LEU A 200 -18.87 -2.99 -15.32
CA LEU A 200 -19.77 -2.88 -14.17
C LEU A 200 -19.69 -1.50 -13.51
N PHE A 201 -18.53 -0.86 -13.49
CA PHE A 201 -18.35 0.47 -12.88
C PHE A 201 -19.17 1.56 -13.59
N VAL A 202 -19.40 1.39 -14.90
CA VAL A 202 -20.32 2.28 -15.64
C VAL A 202 -21.76 2.12 -15.16
N GLN A 203 -22.18 0.89 -14.79
CA GLN A 203 -23.53 0.58 -14.34
C GLN A 203 -23.77 0.91 -12.87
N GLU A 204 -22.75 0.71 -12.04
CA GLU A 204 -22.79 0.89 -10.59
C GLU A 204 -21.65 1.81 -10.10
N PRO A 205 -21.69 3.10 -10.47
CA PRO A 205 -20.58 4.02 -10.24
C PRO A 205 -20.32 4.36 -8.75
N GLU A 206 -21.23 4.02 -7.87
CA GLU A 206 -21.10 4.22 -6.41
C GLU A 206 -20.73 2.91 -5.67
N HIS A 207 -20.42 1.83 -6.41
CA HIS A 207 -20.04 0.56 -5.79
C HIS A 207 -18.57 0.59 -5.36
N PRO A 208 -18.24 0.42 -4.04
CA PRO A 208 -16.89 0.60 -3.54
C PRO A 208 -15.90 -0.42 -4.09
N GLY A 209 -16.32 -1.69 -4.24
CA GLY A 209 -15.46 -2.77 -4.76
C GLY A 209 -15.03 -2.55 -6.20
N LEU A 210 -15.86 -1.94 -7.04
CA LEU A 210 -15.52 -1.69 -8.44
C LEU A 210 -14.37 -0.69 -8.55
N ALA A 211 -14.49 0.47 -7.90
CA ALA A 211 -13.41 1.47 -7.91
C ALA A 211 -12.12 0.91 -7.29
N HIS A 212 -12.24 0.23 -6.15
CA HIS A 212 -11.13 -0.37 -5.42
C HIS A 212 -10.37 -1.40 -6.27
N TYR A 213 -11.11 -2.35 -6.85
CA TYR A 213 -10.48 -3.46 -7.56
C TYR A 213 -9.95 -3.06 -8.93
N ILE A 214 -10.48 -2.02 -9.59
CA ILE A 214 -9.87 -1.41 -10.77
C ILE A 214 -8.47 -0.87 -10.43
N ILE A 215 -8.31 -0.17 -9.31
CA ILE A 215 -7.01 0.37 -8.88
C ILE A 215 -6.02 -0.77 -8.68
N HIS A 216 -6.37 -1.81 -7.90
CA HIS A 216 -5.48 -2.95 -7.69
C HIS A 216 -5.16 -3.73 -8.97
N THR A 217 -6.16 -3.92 -9.83
CA THR A 217 -6.00 -4.66 -11.08
C THR A 217 -4.99 -3.98 -12.00
N TYR A 218 -4.99 -2.66 -12.06
CA TYR A 218 -4.11 -1.88 -12.92
C TYR A 218 -2.86 -1.30 -12.23
N ASP A 219 -2.54 -1.73 -10.99
CA ASP A 219 -1.34 -1.26 -10.27
C ASP A 219 -0.03 -1.86 -10.83
N VAL A 220 0.15 -1.73 -12.14
CA VAL A 220 1.40 -2.04 -12.86
C VAL A 220 1.72 -0.89 -13.82
N PRO A 221 3.01 -0.62 -14.14
CA PRO A 221 3.42 0.58 -14.89
C PRO A 221 2.65 0.80 -16.19
N SER A 222 2.48 -0.26 -17.00
CA SER A 222 1.85 -0.16 -18.32
C SER A 222 0.33 0.03 -18.30
N LEU A 223 -0.35 -0.29 -17.20
CA LEU A 223 -1.80 -0.26 -17.08
C LEU A 223 -2.33 0.83 -16.12
N ALA A 224 -1.46 1.43 -15.30
CA ALA A 224 -1.85 2.31 -14.20
C ALA A 224 -2.76 3.48 -14.63
N ALA A 225 -2.52 4.07 -15.80
CA ALA A 225 -3.32 5.19 -16.31
C ALA A 225 -4.80 4.81 -16.53
N ARG A 226 -5.13 3.52 -16.75
CA ARG A 226 -6.52 3.05 -16.90
C ARG A 226 -7.31 3.16 -15.59
N ALA A 227 -6.64 3.12 -14.45
CA ALA A 227 -7.28 3.24 -13.14
C ALA A 227 -7.59 4.69 -12.73
N LEU A 228 -7.18 5.71 -13.50
CA LEU A 228 -7.25 7.11 -13.08
C LEU A 228 -8.67 7.55 -12.66
N LEU A 229 -9.70 7.20 -13.44
CA LEU A 229 -11.08 7.56 -13.12
C LEU A 229 -11.54 6.91 -11.79
N ALA A 230 -11.21 5.64 -11.58
CA ALA A 230 -11.54 4.93 -10.35
C ALA A 230 -10.81 5.56 -9.14
N ALA A 231 -9.53 5.89 -9.29
CA ALA A 231 -8.73 6.57 -8.27
C ALA A 231 -9.32 7.93 -7.89
N GLN A 232 -9.71 8.75 -8.86
CA GLN A 232 -10.33 10.07 -8.61
C GLN A 232 -11.67 9.99 -7.87
N ARG A 233 -12.38 8.85 -7.95
CA ARG A 233 -13.71 8.69 -7.37
C ARG A 233 -13.75 7.91 -6.06
N TYR A 234 -12.84 6.99 -5.83
CA TYR A 234 -12.98 6.01 -4.75
C TYR A 234 -13.06 6.66 -3.35
N SER A 235 -12.25 7.67 -3.07
CA SER A 235 -12.28 8.39 -1.80
C SER A 235 -13.62 9.12 -1.52
N THR A 236 -14.38 9.45 -2.56
CA THR A 236 -15.71 10.08 -2.42
C THR A 236 -16.83 9.05 -2.34
N ILE A 237 -16.62 7.85 -2.87
CA ILE A 237 -17.56 6.71 -2.77
C ILE A 237 -17.60 6.18 -1.33
N ALA A 238 -16.44 5.93 -0.72
CA ALA A 238 -16.34 5.31 0.61
C ALA A 238 -15.43 6.10 1.58
N PRO A 239 -15.72 7.39 1.86
CA PRO A 239 -14.85 8.26 2.66
C PRO A 239 -14.67 7.80 4.12
N ASP A 240 -15.56 6.95 4.65
CA ASP A 240 -15.49 6.42 6.01
C ASP A 240 -14.72 5.09 6.12
N ALA A 241 -14.02 4.71 5.04
CA ALA A 241 -13.07 3.62 5.04
C ALA A 241 -11.64 4.16 4.83
N PRO A 242 -10.72 4.08 5.82
CA PRO A 242 -9.35 4.62 5.69
C PRO A 242 -8.63 4.12 4.44
N HIS A 243 -8.79 2.85 4.10
CA HIS A 243 -8.19 2.26 2.90
C HIS A 243 -8.73 2.87 1.59
N ALA A 244 -10.01 3.28 1.54
CA ALA A 244 -10.57 3.95 0.36
C ALA A 244 -9.99 5.34 0.13
N LEU A 245 -9.49 5.99 1.19
CA LEU A 245 -8.76 7.25 1.10
C LEU A 245 -7.32 7.05 0.62
N HIS A 246 -6.71 5.90 0.96
CA HIS A 246 -5.34 5.54 0.60
C HIS A 246 -5.21 5.04 -0.85
N MET A 247 -6.11 4.16 -1.28
CA MET A 247 -6.00 3.42 -2.55
C MET A 247 -5.80 4.28 -3.81
N PRO A 248 -6.41 5.48 -3.94
CA PRO A 248 -6.11 6.37 -5.06
C PRO A 248 -4.62 6.63 -5.26
N SER A 249 -3.85 6.68 -4.18
CA SER A 249 -2.41 6.95 -4.22
C SER A 249 -1.60 5.86 -4.92
N HIS A 250 -2.07 4.62 -5.01
CA HIS A 250 -1.44 3.57 -5.82
C HIS A 250 -1.36 4.00 -7.28
N THR A 251 -2.49 4.43 -7.85
CA THR A 251 -2.54 4.94 -9.23
C THR A 251 -1.76 6.24 -9.37
N PHE A 252 -1.98 7.22 -8.48
CA PHE A 252 -1.33 8.53 -8.56
C PHE A 252 0.19 8.41 -8.50
N THR A 253 0.74 7.56 -7.63
CA THR A 253 2.17 7.28 -7.54
C THR A 253 2.71 6.68 -8.84
N ARG A 254 2.00 5.70 -9.43
CA ARG A 254 2.40 5.06 -10.70
C ARG A 254 2.47 6.01 -11.89
N ILE A 255 1.61 7.04 -11.91
CA ILE A 255 1.56 8.00 -13.04
C ILE A 255 2.24 9.34 -12.73
N GLY A 256 2.92 9.45 -11.58
CA GLY A 256 3.65 10.65 -11.17
C GLY A 256 2.75 11.84 -10.80
N TYR A 257 1.55 11.57 -10.26
CA TYR A 257 0.64 12.58 -9.70
C TYR A 257 0.91 12.70 -8.20
N TRP A 258 2.09 13.27 -7.90
CA TRP A 258 2.65 13.26 -6.54
C TRP A 258 1.81 14.02 -5.53
N GLN A 259 1.26 15.19 -5.89
CA GLN A 259 0.42 15.97 -4.98
C GLN A 259 -0.88 15.23 -4.65
N ASP A 260 -1.52 14.61 -5.64
CA ASP A 260 -2.73 13.81 -5.42
C ASP A 260 -2.44 12.59 -4.51
N SER A 261 -1.24 12.00 -4.65
CA SER A 261 -0.77 10.93 -3.74
C SER A 261 -0.57 11.44 -2.31
N ILE A 262 0.02 12.63 -2.14
CA ILE A 262 0.18 13.28 -0.83
C ILE A 262 -1.19 13.51 -0.18
N ASP A 263 -2.11 14.15 -0.89
CA ASP A 263 -3.43 14.52 -0.38
C ASP A 263 -4.25 13.29 0.02
N SER A 264 -4.23 12.23 -0.80
CA SER A 264 -4.86 10.94 -0.49
C SER A 264 -4.34 10.35 0.82
N ASN A 265 -3.02 10.34 1.00
CA ASN A 265 -2.41 9.71 2.16
C ASN A 265 -2.46 10.58 3.43
N LEU A 266 -2.54 11.90 3.31
CA LEU A 266 -2.86 12.79 4.43
C LEU A 266 -4.24 12.46 5.01
N ALA A 267 -5.24 12.30 4.15
CA ALA A 267 -6.58 11.92 4.57
C ALA A 267 -6.62 10.50 5.17
N ALA A 268 -5.93 9.55 4.52
CA ALA A 268 -5.90 8.14 4.93
C ALA A 268 -5.20 7.94 6.27
N SER A 269 -4.00 8.51 6.46
CA SER A 269 -3.24 8.38 7.71
C SER A 269 -3.99 9.00 8.89
N ALA A 270 -4.64 10.16 8.68
CA ALA A 270 -5.48 10.78 9.69
C ALA A 270 -6.70 9.92 10.05
N ALA A 271 -7.35 9.28 9.07
CA ALA A 271 -8.47 8.38 9.30
C ALA A 271 -8.02 7.10 10.03
N ALA A 272 -6.94 6.46 9.57
CA ALA A 272 -6.38 5.26 10.19
C ALA A 272 -5.97 5.50 11.66
N ARG A 273 -5.37 6.67 11.94
CA ARG A 273 -5.03 7.09 13.30
C ARG A 273 -6.25 7.20 14.21
N ARG A 274 -7.34 7.81 13.73
CA ARG A 274 -8.60 7.93 14.49
C ARG A 274 -9.21 6.57 14.83
N GLU A 275 -9.05 5.60 13.93
CA GLU A 275 -9.56 4.23 14.11
C GLU A 275 -8.56 3.28 14.83
N GLY A 276 -7.38 3.76 15.23
CA GLY A 276 -6.35 2.95 15.88
C GLY A 276 -5.72 1.89 14.95
N GLN A 277 -5.83 2.05 13.64
CA GLN A 277 -5.28 1.14 12.63
C GLN A 277 -3.83 1.53 12.29
N THR A 278 -2.89 1.29 13.21
CA THR A 278 -1.52 1.82 13.10
C THR A 278 -0.75 1.24 11.91
N ALA A 279 -1.02 0.01 11.47
CA ALA A 279 -0.39 -0.54 10.26
C ALA A 279 -0.84 0.21 9.00
N GLU A 280 -2.13 0.56 8.89
CA GLU A 280 -2.67 1.41 7.80
C GLU A 280 -2.08 2.83 7.84
N GLU A 281 -1.97 3.41 9.05
CA GLU A 281 -1.34 4.72 9.23
C GLU A 281 0.10 4.71 8.71
N LEU A 282 0.92 3.75 9.15
CA LEU A 282 2.31 3.60 8.72
C LEU A 282 2.43 3.37 7.21
N HIS A 283 1.57 2.55 6.64
CA HIS A 283 1.54 2.29 5.20
C HIS A 283 1.24 3.56 4.39
N ALA A 284 0.23 4.35 4.81
CA ALA A 284 -0.07 5.63 4.19
C ALA A 284 1.09 6.64 4.34
N LEU A 285 1.79 6.63 5.49
CA LEU A 285 2.95 7.51 5.72
C LEU A 285 4.15 7.17 4.83
N ASP A 286 4.37 5.90 4.46
CA ASP A 286 5.44 5.54 3.50
C ASP A 286 5.14 6.12 2.10
N TYR A 287 3.88 6.05 1.64
CA TYR A 287 3.46 6.70 0.39
C TYR A 287 3.59 8.21 0.45
N GLN A 288 3.26 8.86 1.59
CA GLN A 288 3.48 10.29 1.78
C GLN A 288 4.96 10.65 1.70
N ALA A 289 5.82 9.93 2.44
CA ALA A 289 7.26 10.16 2.43
C ALA A 289 7.83 10.05 1.01
N TYR A 290 7.42 9.00 0.27
CA TYR A 290 7.84 8.81 -1.11
C TYR A 290 7.45 9.99 -1.99
N ALA A 291 6.18 10.42 -1.96
CA ALA A 291 5.68 11.51 -2.79
C ALA A 291 6.27 12.89 -2.39
N TYR A 292 6.42 13.19 -1.09
CA TYR A 292 7.11 14.39 -0.62
C TYR A 292 8.53 14.49 -1.15
N LEU A 293 9.25 13.37 -1.16
CA LEU A 293 10.63 13.34 -1.65
C LEU A 293 10.71 13.53 -3.17
N GLN A 294 9.72 13.06 -3.95
CA GLN A 294 9.70 13.32 -5.39
C GLN A 294 9.38 14.78 -5.73
N THR A 295 8.71 15.50 -4.85
CA THR A 295 8.38 16.93 -5.02
C THR A 295 9.32 17.86 -4.26
N ALA A 296 10.43 17.35 -3.70
CA ALA A 296 11.39 18.08 -2.88
C ALA A 296 10.77 18.84 -1.70
N GLN A 297 9.71 18.29 -1.10
CA GLN A 297 9.11 18.75 0.17
C GLN A 297 9.81 18.04 1.34
N ASP A 298 11.11 18.26 1.47
CA ASP A 298 12.01 17.54 2.40
C ASP A 298 11.67 17.81 3.87
N ASP A 299 11.17 19.00 4.20
CA ASP A 299 10.74 19.34 5.55
C ASP A 299 9.50 18.56 5.98
N ALA A 300 8.57 18.32 5.05
CA ALA A 300 7.42 17.47 5.31
C ALA A 300 7.85 16.01 5.51
N ALA A 301 8.73 15.49 4.66
CA ALA A 301 9.29 14.14 4.80
C ALA A 301 10.10 14.00 6.11
N ARG A 302 10.86 15.02 6.52
CA ARG A 302 11.59 15.04 7.80
C ARG A 302 10.65 14.92 9.00
N ARG A 303 9.54 15.67 9.02
CA ARG A 303 8.54 15.57 10.08
C ARG A 303 7.94 14.17 10.19
N LEU A 304 7.77 13.45 9.08
CA LEU A 304 7.34 12.04 9.13
C LEU A 304 8.39 11.17 9.82
N VAL A 305 9.67 11.32 9.46
CA VAL A 305 10.77 10.57 10.12
C VAL A 305 10.80 10.87 11.63
N GLU A 306 10.65 12.14 12.01
CA GLU A 306 10.65 12.57 13.43
C GLU A 306 9.44 12.04 14.22
N SER A 307 8.31 11.79 13.55
CA SER A 307 7.10 11.26 14.18
C SER A 307 7.10 9.74 14.37
N LEU A 308 7.96 9.00 13.66
CA LEU A 308 7.98 7.54 13.71
C LEU A 308 8.11 6.94 15.11
N PRO A 309 8.96 7.45 16.05
CA PRO A 309 9.08 6.85 17.38
C PRO A 309 7.74 6.83 18.15
N GLU A 310 6.94 7.90 18.05
CA GLU A 310 5.60 7.97 18.68
C GLU A 310 4.65 6.96 18.04
N ILE A 311 4.64 6.85 16.71
CA ILE A 311 3.77 5.94 15.99
C ILE A 311 4.16 4.48 16.27
N VAL A 312 5.45 4.17 16.29
CA VAL A 312 5.98 2.84 16.63
C VAL A 312 5.58 2.42 18.04
N SER A 313 5.53 3.37 19.00
CA SER A 313 5.11 3.07 20.38
C SER A 313 3.67 2.57 20.49
N ARG A 314 2.82 2.91 19.51
CA ARG A 314 1.41 2.48 19.40
C ARG A 314 1.22 1.26 18.51
N PHE A 315 2.24 0.87 17.75
CA PHE A 315 2.14 -0.21 16.78
C PHE A 315 2.02 -1.57 17.47
N ASN A 316 0.89 -2.24 17.22
CA ASN A 316 0.62 -3.58 17.73
C ASN A 316 0.70 -4.62 16.60
N PRO A 317 1.81 -5.36 16.46
CA PRO A 317 1.96 -6.38 15.43
C PRO A 317 1.04 -7.61 15.65
N GLY A 318 0.43 -7.75 16.81
CA GLY A 318 -0.55 -8.81 17.10
C GLY A 318 -1.94 -8.55 16.51
N MET A 319 -2.21 -7.33 16.01
CA MET A 319 -3.48 -6.99 15.37
C MET A 319 -3.49 -7.46 13.90
N VAL A 320 -3.70 -8.76 13.71
CA VAL A 320 -3.56 -9.43 12.41
C VAL A 320 -4.72 -9.12 11.45
N ILE A 321 -5.94 -8.92 11.99
CA ILE A 321 -7.14 -8.59 11.22
C ILE A 321 -7.66 -7.23 11.66
N SER A 322 -7.38 -6.21 10.84
CA SER A 322 -7.80 -4.83 11.09
C SER A 322 -8.36 -4.22 9.81
N GLY A 323 -7.53 -3.54 9.04
CA GLY A 323 -7.77 -3.06 7.69
C GLY A 323 -7.01 -3.88 6.65
N ALA A 324 -6.67 -3.25 5.54
CA ALA A 324 -5.99 -3.87 4.41
C ALA A 324 -4.50 -4.11 4.64
N ALA A 325 -3.85 -3.20 5.40
CA ALA A 325 -2.42 -3.28 5.66
C ALA A 325 -2.12 -4.28 6.80
N PRO A 326 -1.42 -5.38 6.52
CA PRO A 326 -1.00 -6.32 7.55
C PRO A 326 0.13 -5.72 8.41
N PRO A 327 0.46 -6.32 9.56
CA PRO A 327 1.58 -5.87 10.40
C PRO A 327 2.92 -5.76 9.66
N SER A 328 3.15 -6.61 8.66
CA SER A 328 4.32 -6.57 7.79
C SER A 328 4.47 -5.23 7.03
N ALA A 329 3.36 -4.61 6.61
CA ALA A 329 3.39 -3.27 6.00
C ALA A 329 3.83 -2.19 6.99
N GLY A 330 3.48 -2.33 8.28
CA GLY A 330 3.98 -1.46 9.34
C GLY A 330 5.50 -1.58 9.51
N TYR A 331 6.04 -2.79 9.60
CA TYR A 331 7.50 -3.01 9.67
C TYR A 331 8.22 -2.51 8.43
N PHE A 332 7.62 -2.71 7.25
CA PHE A 332 8.15 -2.17 6.00
C PHE A 332 8.28 -0.64 6.08
N ALA A 333 7.20 0.06 6.42
CA ALA A 333 7.18 1.53 6.49
C ALA A 333 8.17 2.08 7.52
N ILE A 334 8.29 1.44 8.69
CA ILE A 334 9.24 1.83 9.74
C ILE A 334 10.69 1.81 9.23
N ALA A 335 11.05 0.85 8.40
CA ALA A 335 12.38 0.76 7.79
C ALA A 335 12.52 1.64 6.53
N ALA A 336 11.49 1.68 5.68
CA ALA A 336 11.52 2.37 4.40
C ALA A 336 11.56 3.90 4.54
N ILE A 337 10.74 4.49 5.41
CA ILE A 337 10.62 5.96 5.53
C ILE A 337 11.97 6.64 5.80
N PRO A 338 12.76 6.26 6.83
CA PRO A 338 14.06 6.87 7.07
C PRO A 338 15.08 6.55 5.97
N ALA A 339 15.03 5.34 5.39
CA ALA A 339 15.92 4.97 4.29
C ALA A 339 15.64 5.82 3.03
N ARG A 340 14.36 5.99 2.64
CA ARG A 340 13.96 6.87 1.53
C ARG A 340 14.40 8.30 1.76
N TYR A 341 14.17 8.83 2.97
CA TYR A 341 14.54 10.20 3.31
C TYR A 341 16.04 10.48 3.13
N ALA A 342 16.87 9.54 3.56
CA ALA A 342 18.33 9.68 3.42
C ALA A 342 18.81 9.47 1.98
N LEU A 343 18.34 8.41 1.32
CA LEU A 343 18.77 8.04 -0.05
C LEU A 343 18.33 9.05 -1.10
N GLU A 344 17.06 9.47 -1.10
CA GLU A 344 16.54 10.40 -2.11
C GLU A 344 17.23 11.77 -2.05
N ARG A 345 17.64 12.20 -0.85
CA ARG A 345 18.41 13.43 -0.63
C ARG A 345 19.91 13.26 -0.82
N GLN A 346 20.37 12.02 -1.08
CA GLN A 346 21.80 11.66 -1.12
C GLN A 346 22.56 12.10 0.14
N ASP A 347 21.90 12.07 1.29
CA ASP A 347 22.51 12.30 2.59
C ASP A 347 23.21 11.04 3.06
N TRP A 348 24.38 10.79 2.47
CA TRP A 348 25.16 9.57 2.74
C TRP A 348 25.59 9.44 4.20
N LYS A 349 25.82 10.57 4.89
CA LYS A 349 26.19 10.54 6.32
C LYS A 349 25.00 10.09 7.16
N ALA A 350 23.82 10.65 6.94
CA ALA A 350 22.61 10.22 7.62
C ALA A 350 22.26 8.76 7.28
N SER A 351 22.41 8.37 6.00
CA SER A 351 22.16 7.00 5.56
C SER A 351 23.07 5.97 6.24
N ALA A 352 24.35 6.28 6.42
CA ALA A 352 25.32 5.42 7.12
C ALA A 352 24.98 5.21 8.61
N MET A 353 24.27 6.16 9.21
CA MET A 353 23.87 6.14 10.63
C MET A 353 22.52 5.49 10.91
N LEU A 354 21.81 5.02 9.89
CA LEU A 354 20.52 4.36 10.07
C LEU A 354 20.65 3.12 10.96
N GLU A 355 19.75 3.00 11.92
CA GLU A 355 19.72 1.88 12.87
C GLU A 355 19.04 0.66 12.26
N VAL A 356 19.72 -0.47 12.24
CA VAL A 356 19.13 -1.77 11.86
C VAL A 356 18.26 -2.26 13.00
N ARG A 357 16.96 -2.48 12.71
CA ARG A 357 16.01 -3.02 13.68
C ARG A 357 15.71 -4.46 13.31
N GLU A 358 16.02 -5.38 14.21
CA GLU A 358 15.63 -6.78 14.06
C GLU A 358 14.13 -6.93 14.05
N THR A 359 13.61 -7.68 13.09
CA THR A 359 12.17 -7.94 12.93
C THR A 359 11.91 -9.38 12.52
N SER A 360 10.63 -9.81 12.61
CA SER A 360 10.19 -11.09 12.04
C SER A 360 10.11 -11.05 10.50
N PHE A 361 10.39 -9.89 9.88
CA PHE A 361 10.37 -9.67 8.43
C PHE A 361 11.76 -9.26 7.94
N PRO A 362 12.64 -10.21 7.59
CA PRO A 362 14.05 -9.93 7.26
C PRO A 362 14.26 -8.92 6.14
N TYR A 363 13.31 -8.82 5.20
CA TYR A 363 13.37 -7.83 4.13
C TYR A 363 13.28 -6.38 4.63
N ALA A 364 12.69 -6.14 5.80
CA ALA A 364 12.70 -4.81 6.43
C ALA A 364 14.09 -4.46 6.96
N GLU A 365 14.82 -5.44 7.52
CA GLU A 365 16.23 -5.26 7.91
C GLU A 365 17.11 -4.97 6.69
N ALA A 366 16.87 -5.69 5.58
CA ALA A 366 17.59 -5.53 4.31
C ALA A 366 17.55 -4.10 3.77
N MET A 367 16.43 -3.41 3.90
CA MET A 367 16.30 -2.01 3.45
C MET A 367 17.29 -1.07 4.15
N THR A 368 17.50 -1.26 5.44
CA THR A 368 18.48 -0.47 6.20
C THR A 368 19.91 -0.83 5.80
N HIS A 369 20.22 -2.11 5.61
CA HIS A 369 21.53 -2.54 5.12
C HIS A 369 21.81 -2.04 3.70
N PHE A 370 20.81 -2.02 2.83
CA PHE A 370 20.91 -1.44 1.48
C PHE A 370 21.29 0.05 1.54
N ALA A 371 20.56 0.83 2.33
CA ALA A 371 20.84 2.26 2.47
C ALA A 371 22.22 2.53 3.06
N ARG A 372 22.63 1.78 4.09
CA ARG A 372 23.97 1.89 4.69
C ARG A 372 25.06 1.44 3.73
N GLY A 373 24.83 0.38 2.96
CA GLY A 373 25.80 -0.14 1.99
C GLY A 373 26.07 0.86 0.86
N LEU A 374 25.03 1.47 0.30
CA LEU A 374 25.18 2.55 -0.68
C LEU A 374 25.93 3.76 -0.07
N ALA A 375 25.54 4.17 1.13
CA ALA A 375 26.21 5.28 1.81
C ALA A 375 27.68 5.03 2.03
N ALA A 376 28.04 3.85 2.53
CA ALA A 376 29.43 3.46 2.76
C ALA A 376 30.25 3.50 1.46
N ALA A 377 29.70 2.97 0.35
CA ALA A 377 30.37 3.02 -0.96
C ALA A 377 30.59 4.46 -1.43
N HIS A 378 29.58 5.35 -1.32
CA HIS A 378 29.69 6.76 -1.70
C HIS A 378 30.64 7.56 -0.80
N LEU A 379 30.81 7.17 0.46
CA LEU A 379 31.75 7.78 1.40
C LEU A 379 33.18 7.20 1.30
N GLY A 380 33.40 6.20 0.45
CA GLY A 380 34.69 5.51 0.32
C GLY A 380 34.99 4.52 1.46
N ASP A 381 34.02 4.22 2.32
CA ASP A 381 34.11 3.17 3.35
C ASP A 381 33.84 1.79 2.74
N VAL A 382 34.84 1.26 2.05
CA VAL A 382 34.77 -0.05 1.40
C VAL A 382 34.50 -1.18 2.42
N ALA A 383 35.00 -1.06 3.64
CA ALA A 383 34.77 -2.08 4.67
C ALA A 383 33.30 -2.11 5.11
N GLY A 384 32.70 -0.94 5.36
CA GLY A 384 31.28 -0.80 5.69
C GLY A 384 30.36 -1.25 4.56
N ALA A 385 30.73 -0.96 3.30
CA ALA A 385 29.98 -1.42 2.13
C ALA A 385 30.00 -2.96 2.00
N ARG A 386 31.15 -3.59 2.21
CA ARG A 386 31.29 -5.06 2.20
C ARG A 386 30.49 -5.71 3.34
N ALA A 387 30.53 -5.13 4.55
CA ALA A 387 29.75 -5.63 5.70
C ALA A 387 28.23 -5.58 5.42
N SER A 388 27.76 -4.48 4.82
CA SER A 388 26.34 -4.35 4.43
C SER A 388 25.94 -5.35 3.34
N ARG A 389 26.82 -5.59 2.35
CA ARG A 389 26.60 -6.61 1.31
C ARG A 389 26.54 -8.02 1.91
N GLU A 390 27.40 -8.35 2.88
CA GLU A 390 27.38 -9.63 3.58
C GLU A 390 26.06 -9.84 4.35
N ALA A 391 25.60 -8.80 5.06
CA ALA A 391 24.31 -8.83 5.74
C ALA A 391 23.16 -9.10 4.75
N LEU A 392 23.13 -8.41 3.60
CA LEU A 392 22.14 -8.65 2.53
C LEU A 392 22.25 -10.08 1.97
N THR A 393 23.44 -10.65 1.84
CA THR A 393 23.64 -12.04 1.42
C THR A 393 22.99 -13.01 2.41
N ASN A 394 23.25 -12.83 3.70
CA ASN A 394 22.67 -13.66 4.75
C ASN A 394 21.14 -13.57 4.81
N ILE A 395 20.58 -12.37 4.60
CA ILE A 395 19.12 -12.15 4.55
C ILE A 395 18.53 -12.81 3.31
N HIS A 396 19.15 -12.65 2.14
CA HIS A 396 18.73 -13.31 0.91
C HIS A 396 18.69 -14.84 1.07
N GLU A 397 19.73 -15.45 1.66
CA GLU A 397 19.76 -16.89 1.92
C GLU A 397 18.65 -17.36 2.87
N ARG A 398 18.32 -16.57 3.90
CA ARG A 398 17.20 -16.86 4.82
C ARG A 398 15.87 -16.85 4.07
N LEU A 399 15.62 -15.82 3.27
CA LEU A 399 14.38 -15.65 2.49
C LEU A 399 14.25 -16.72 1.39
N SER A 400 15.35 -17.09 0.73
CA SER A 400 15.37 -18.14 -0.31
C SER A 400 15.04 -19.53 0.23
N LYS A 401 15.20 -19.76 1.55
CA LYS A 401 14.86 -21.02 2.22
C LYS A 401 13.44 -21.02 2.78
N SER A 402 12.70 -19.92 2.65
CA SER A 402 11.30 -19.76 3.05
C SER A 402 10.40 -19.61 1.83
N ASP A 403 9.07 -19.57 2.03
CA ASP A 403 8.10 -19.34 0.95
C ASP A 403 8.00 -17.84 0.54
N GLU A 404 9.09 -17.06 0.72
CA GLU A 404 9.13 -15.62 0.48
C GLU A 404 9.96 -15.25 -0.76
N ALA A 405 9.76 -15.96 -1.86
CA ALA A 405 10.52 -15.80 -3.10
C ALA A 405 10.58 -14.35 -3.63
N TYR A 406 9.45 -13.62 -3.55
CA TYR A 406 9.39 -12.22 -3.94
C TYR A 406 10.38 -11.35 -3.13
N TRP A 407 10.39 -11.50 -1.80
CA TRP A 407 11.28 -10.72 -0.95
C TRP A 407 12.74 -11.14 -1.09
N ALA A 408 13.00 -12.43 -1.36
CA ALA A 408 14.34 -12.90 -1.68
C ALA A 408 14.88 -12.18 -2.94
N GLU A 409 14.07 -12.07 -3.99
CA GLU A 409 14.44 -11.35 -5.22
C GLU A 409 14.69 -9.86 -4.98
N GLN A 410 13.82 -9.18 -4.18
CA GLN A 410 14.03 -7.77 -3.83
C GLN A 410 15.37 -7.56 -3.08
N VAL A 411 15.72 -8.46 -2.17
CA VAL A 411 16.99 -8.39 -1.44
C VAL A 411 18.18 -8.72 -2.35
N GLU A 412 18.01 -9.60 -3.34
CA GLU A 412 19.06 -9.87 -4.34
C GLU A 412 19.35 -8.64 -5.20
N ILE A 413 18.32 -7.89 -5.63
CA ILE A 413 18.49 -6.61 -6.34
C ILE A 413 19.31 -5.63 -5.48
N GLN A 414 18.94 -5.48 -4.20
CA GLN A 414 19.66 -4.62 -3.26
C GLN A 414 21.11 -5.07 -3.05
N ARG A 415 21.34 -6.37 -2.92
CA ARG A 415 22.68 -6.96 -2.74
C ARG A 415 23.57 -6.69 -3.95
N ARG A 416 23.07 -6.92 -5.17
CA ARG A 416 23.80 -6.63 -6.43
C ARG A 416 24.11 -5.14 -6.54
N THR A 417 23.14 -4.29 -6.26
CA THR A 417 23.33 -2.84 -6.28
C THR A 417 24.45 -2.40 -5.32
N VAL A 418 24.45 -2.87 -4.07
CA VAL A 418 25.54 -2.57 -3.11
C VAL A 418 26.87 -3.16 -3.58
N SER A 419 26.86 -4.38 -4.18
CA SER A 419 28.06 -4.98 -4.75
C SER A 419 28.66 -4.10 -5.86
N ALA A 420 27.81 -3.62 -6.78
CA ALA A 420 28.23 -2.75 -7.87
C ALA A 420 28.85 -1.43 -7.37
N TRP A 421 28.20 -0.74 -6.45
CA TRP A 421 28.73 0.50 -5.88
C TRP A 421 29.99 0.28 -5.04
N THR A 422 30.12 -0.87 -4.39
CA THR A 422 31.37 -1.28 -3.70
C THR A 422 32.50 -1.47 -4.71
N ALA A 423 32.26 -2.18 -5.82
CA ALA A 423 33.25 -2.37 -6.89
C ALA A 423 33.69 -1.03 -7.50
N LEU A 424 32.77 -0.08 -7.70
CA LEU A 424 33.11 1.26 -8.18
C LEU A 424 34.00 2.00 -7.17
N ALA A 425 33.68 1.96 -5.88
CA ALA A 425 34.50 2.56 -4.82
C ALA A 425 35.91 1.96 -4.74
N GLU A 426 36.08 0.71 -5.15
CA GLU A 426 37.37 0.02 -5.26
C GLU A 426 38.10 0.28 -6.60
N GLY A 427 37.54 1.09 -7.50
CA GLY A 427 38.12 1.43 -8.81
C GLY A 427 37.91 0.37 -9.89
N ARG A 428 37.05 -0.65 -9.65
CA ARG A 428 36.73 -1.74 -10.60
C ARG A 428 35.51 -1.38 -11.43
N THR A 429 35.65 -0.32 -12.26
CA THR A 429 34.51 0.32 -12.96
C THR A 429 33.76 -0.61 -13.89
N GLU A 430 34.43 -1.46 -14.68
CA GLU A 430 33.78 -2.36 -15.64
C GLU A 430 32.91 -3.41 -14.90
N GLU A 431 33.45 -4.00 -13.82
CA GLU A 431 32.70 -4.94 -12.98
C GLU A 431 31.50 -4.25 -12.33
N ALA A 432 31.69 -3.02 -11.82
CA ALA A 432 30.63 -2.24 -11.22
C ALA A 432 29.46 -1.98 -12.20
N LEU A 433 29.74 -1.58 -13.43
CA LEU A 433 28.75 -1.34 -14.46
C LEU A 433 28.00 -2.63 -14.85
N GLN A 434 28.72 -3.75 -14.97
CA GLN A 434 28.11 -5.04 -15.29
C GLN A 434 27.16 -5.52 -14.18
N GLU A 435 27.57 -5.46 -12.91
CA GLU A 435 26.75 -5.81 -11.76
C GLU A 435 25.53 -4.89 -11.63
N MET A 436 25.72 -3.59 -11.83
CA MET A 436 24.62 -2.63 -11.74
C MET A 436 23.58 -2.83 -12.86
N LYS A 437 24.05 -3.15 -14.08
CA LYS A 437 23.17 -3.49 -15.19
C LYS A 437 22.35 -4.75 -14.86
N SER A 438 23.00 -5.78 -14.33
CA SER A 438 22.31 -7.02 -13.92
C SER A 438 21.27 -6.77 -12.81
N ALA A 439 21.53 -5.85 -11.86
CA ALA A 439 20.56 -5.45 -10.85
C ALA A 439 19.36 -4.73 -11.48
N ALA A 440 19.61 -3.84 -12.46
CA ALA A 440 18.56 -3.10 -13.14
C ALA A 440 17.67 -4.00 -14.02
N GLU A 441 18.25 -4.98 -14.71
CA GLU A 441 17.52 -5.97 -15.50
C GLU A 441 16.62 -6.83 -14.57
N LEU A 442 17.13 -7.28 -13.43
CA LEU A 442 16.34 -8.05 -12.47
C LEU A 442 15.19 -7.21 -11.86
N GLU A 443 15.42 -5.93 -11.58
CA GLU A 443 14.36 -5.03 -11.08
C GLU A 443 13.27 -4.80 -12.14
N ASP A 444 13.62 -4.74 -13.42
CA ASP A 444 12.63 -4.58 -14.50
C ASP A 444 11.72 -5.81 -14.66
N ASP A 445 12.24 -6.99 -14.36
CA ASP A 445 11.49 -8.24 -14.44
C ASP A 445 10.53 -8.46 -13.29
N THR A 446 10.63 -7.68 -12.21
CA THR A 446 9.75 -7.77 -11.05
C THR A 446 8.74 -6.63 -10.96
N GLU A 447 7.61 -6.85 -10.29
CA GLU A 447 6.63 -5.82 -9.97
C GLU A 447 6.70 -5.44 -8.49
N LYS A 448 6.34 -4.20 -8.14
CA LYS A 448 6.31 -3.81 -6.72
C LYS A 448 5.24 -4.56 -5.95
N SER A 449 5.52 -4.89 -4.70
CA SER A 449 4.49 -5.33 -3.76
C SER A 449 3.48 -4.23 -3.48
N ALA A 450 2.23 -4.62 -3.19
CA ALA A 450 1.18 -3.67 -2.78
C ALA A 450 1.52 -2.89 -1.50
N VAL A 451 2.44 -3.38 -0.66
CA VAL A 451 2.89 -2.68 0.56
C VAL A 451 3.86 -1.54 0.30
N SER A 452 4.42 -1.43 -0.91
CA SER A 452 5.44 -0.42 -1.26
C SER A 452 4.91 0.59 -2.27
N PRO A 453 5.18 1.89 -2.12
CA PRO A 453 4.95 2.88 -3.19
C PRO A 453 5.88 2.67 -4.40
N GLY A 454 7.09 2.15 -4.16
CA GLY A 454 8.14 1.92 -5.15
C GLY A 454 9.47 1.55 -4.49
N PRO A 455 10.54 1.29 -5.27
CA PRO A 455 11.87 1.03 -4.75
C PRO A 455 12.37 2.15 -3.81
N LEU A 456 13.31 1.84 -2.93
CA LEU A 456 13.99 2.86 -2.12
C LEU A 456 14.82 3.81 -3.00
N ALA A 457 15.54 3.24 -3.95
CA ALA A 457 16.21 3.92 -5.05
C ALA A 457 16.15 2.95 -6.24
N THR A 458 15.77 3.43 -7.43
CA THR A 458 15.65 2.53 -8.58
C THR A 458 17.01 2.14 -9.14
N SER A 459 17.16 0.88 -9.52
CA SER A 459 18.42 0.39 -10.08
C SER A 459 18.79 1.10 -11.39
N ARG A 460 17.78 1.52 -12.18
CA ARG A 460 18.02 2.31 -13.42
C ARG A 460 18.57 3.70 -13.13
N GLU A 461 18.07 4.40 -12.09
CA GLU A 461 18.64 5.69 -11.67
C GLU A 461 20.07 5.53 -11.18
N LEU A 462 20.34 4.53 -10.34
CA LEU A 462 21.68 4.27 -9.81
C LEU A 462 22.67 3.86 -10.92
N LEU A 463 22.23 3.10 -11.93
CA LEU A 463 23.04 2.79 -13.11
C LEU A 463 23.32 4.06 -13.93
N GLY A 464 22.33 4.92 -14.14
CA GLY A 464 22.50 6.20 -14.83
C GLY A 464 23.49 7.11 -14.12
N GLU A 465 23.43 7.20 -12.79
CA GLU A 465 24.39 7.93 -11.96
C GLU A 465 25.82 7.37 -12.10
N MET A 466 25.97 6.05 -12.05
CA MET A 466 27.26 5.36 -12.22
C MET A 466 27.85 5.61 -13.62
N LEU A 467 27.04 5.58 -14.67
CA LEU A 467 27.43 5.89 -16.04
C LEU A 467 27.88 7.35 -16.20
N LEU A 468 27.18 8.30 -15.55
CA LEU A 468 27.60 9.71 -15.52
C LEU A 468 28.96 9.89 -14.83
N GLN A 469 29.21 9.17 -13.73
CA GLN A 469 30.53 9.19 -13.05
C GLN A 469 31.62 8.57 -13.92
N SER A 470 31.27 7.60 -14.77
CA SER A 470 32.18 6.93 -15.71
C SER A 470 32.29 7.66 -17.07
N ASN A 471 31.79 8.91 -17.15
CA ASN A 471 31.80 9.75 -18.36
C ASN A 471 31.13 9.10 -19.59
N GLN A 472 30.01 8.38 -19.38
CA GLN A 472 29.16 7.74 -20.39
C GLN A 472 27.77 8.39 -20.42
N PRO A 473 27.63 9.67 -20.84
CA PRO A 473 26.37 10.40 -20.70
C PRO A 473 25.27 9.93 -21.66
N ALA A 474 25.61 9.34 -22.80
CA ALA A 474 24.61 8.82 -23.72
C ALA A 474 23.87 7.63 -23.14
N GLU A 475 24.61 6.67 -22.63
CA GLU A 475 24.08 5.47 -21.97
C GLU A 475 23.36 5.82 -20.66
N ALA A 476 23.87 6.83 -19.93
CA ALA A 476 23.22 7.33 -18.71
C ALA A 476 21.83 7.90 -19.02
N LEU A 477 21.68 8.68 -20.10
CA LEU A 477 20.39 9.22 -20.52
C LEU A 477 19.38 8.09 -20.79
N GLU A 478 19.78 7.04 -21.49
CA GLU A 478 18.93 5.88 -21.75
C GLU A 478 18.41 5.23 -20.45
N GLN A 479 19.27 5.15 -19.41
CA GLN A 479 18.86 4.55 -18.13
C GLN A 479 17.86 5.44 -17.37
N PHE A 480 18.07 6.75 -17.34
CA PHE A 480 17.12 7.68 -16.71
C PHE A 480 15.78 7.72 -17.47
N GLU A 481 15.80 7.67 -18.81
CA GLU A 481 14.57 7.57 -19.61
C GLU A 481 13.84 6.25 -19.37
N ALA A 482 14.55 5.14 -19.20
CA ALA A 482 13.96 3.86 -18.83
C ALA A 482 13.30 3.92 -17.43
N ALA A 483 13.95 4.57 -16.45
CA ALA A 483 13.38 4.82 -15.14
C ALA A 483 12.09 5.68 -15.24
N LEU A 484 12.10 6.78 -16.00
CA LEU A 484 10.96 7.67 -16.22
C LEU A 484 9.79 6.99 -16.94
N LYS A 485 10.07 6.04 -17.81
CA LYS A 485 9.02 5.23 -18.47
C LYS A 485 8.29 4.32 -17.52
N ARG A 486 9.00 3.76 -16.53
CA ARG A 486 8.44 2.84 -15.52
C ARG A 486 7.80 3.59 -14.36
N GLU A 487 8.46 4.64 -13.89
CA GLU A 487 8.04 5.50 -12.78
C GLU A 487 8.13 6.99 -13.22
N PRO A 488 7.07 7.52 -13.80
CA PRO A 488 7.08 8.87 -14.36
C PRO A 488 7.36 9.96 -13.33
N LYS A 489 8.04 11.00 -13.77
CA LYS A 489 8.29 12.24 -13.01
C LYS A 489 9.05 12.04 -11.70
N ARG A 490 9.91 11.02 -11.60
CA ARG A 490 10.79 10.88 -10.45
C ARG A 490 11.86 11.96 -10.45
N PHE A 491 12.13 12.52 -9.26
CA PHE A 491 13.07 13.62 -9.07
C PHE A 491 14.48 13.25 -9.59
N ARG A 492 15.04 12.13 -9.12
CA ARG A 492 16.40 11.71 -9.48
C ARG A 492 16.54 11.38 -10.96
N ALA A 493 15.53 10.73 -11.54
CA ALA A 493 15.53 10.41 -12.96
C ALA A 493 15.44 11.66 -13.85
N LEU A 494 14.59 12.63 -13.51
CA LEU A 494 14.50 13.90 -14.25
C LEU A 494 15.79 14.71 -14.17
N TYR A 495 16.34 14.85 -12.97
CA TYR A 495 17.59 15.57 -12.77
C TYR A 495 18.76 14.87 -13.48
N GLY A 496 18.87 13.55 -13.33
CA GLY A 496 19.90 12.75 -14.00
C GLY A 496 19.81 12.79 -15.52
N ALA A 497 18.60 12.72 -16.09
CA ALA A 497 18.37 12.86 -17.53
C ALA A 497 18.78 14.25 -18.04
N ALA A 498 18.46 15.31 -17.28
CA ALA A 498 18.87 16.67 -17.62
C ALA A 498 20.39 16.82 -17.66
N LEU A 499 21.10 16.30 -16.64
CA LEU A 499 22.57 16.31 -16.59
C LEU A 499 23.21 15.48 -17.72
N ALA A 500 22.65 14.30 -17.99
CA ALA A 500 23.14 13.42 -19.06
C ALA A 500 23.00 14.09 -20.42
N ALA A 501 21.85 14.70 -20.70
CA ALA A 501 21.60 15.48 -21.93
C ALA A 501 22.53 16.69 -22.05
N GLN A 502 22.79 17.38 -20.93
CA GLN A 502 23.71 18.53 -20.91
C GLN A 502 25.15 18.11 -21.27
N ARG A 503 25.64 16.97 -20.74
CA ARG A 503 26.97 16.43 -21.04
C ARG A 503 27.07 15.84 -22.44
N LYS A 504 25.94 15.45 -23.05
CA LYS A 504 25.84 15.00 -24.46
C LYS A 504 25.68 16.12 -25.46
N PRO A 505 25.90 17.36 -25.16
CA PRO A 505 25.47 18.66 -25.67
C PRO A 505 24.08 18.72 -26.34
N ASP A 506 23.10 18.03 -25.79
CA ASP A 506 21.70 18.15 -26.19
C ASP A 506 20.98 19.15 -25.26
N ARG A 507 21.10 20.44 -25.63
CA ARG A 507 20.53 21.53 -24.82
C ARG A 507 19.00 21.51 -24.76
N GLU A 508 18.34 21.05 -25.80
CA GLU A 508 16.88 21.02 -25.87
C GLU A 508 16.34 19.95 -24.91
N ALA A 509 16.88 18.74 -24.96
CA ALA A 509 16.52 17.68 -24.04
C ALA A 509 16.83 18.07 -22.59
N SER A 510 18.00 18.64 -22.31
CA SER A 510 18.37 19.09 -20.95
C SER A 510 17.37 20.10 -20.39
N ARG A 511 17.00 21.15 -21.18
CA ARG A 511 15.98 22.13 -20.76
C ARG A 511 14.61 21.49 -20.52
N ARG A 512 14.20 20.57 -21.38
CA ARG A 512 12.93 19.86 -21.22
C ARG A 512 12.86 19.13 -19.88
N TYR A 513 13.89 18.37 -19.51
CA TYR A 513 13.93 17.64 -18.24
C TYR A 513 14.03 18.56 -17.02
N PHE A 514 14.82 19.63 -17.09
CA PHE A 514 14.87 20.62 -16.00
C PHE A 514 13.52 21.34 -15.83
N ASN A 515 12.84 21.70 -16.91
CA ASN A 515 11.51 22.31 -16.84
C ASN A 515 10.49 21.36 -16.22
N GLU A 516 10.51 20.08 -16.59
CA GLU A 516 9.61 19.08 -16.01
C GLU A 516 9.91 18.89 -14.51
N LEU A 517 11.19 18.82 -14.12
CA LEU A 517 11.60 18.76 -12.71
C LEU A 517 11.08 19.95 -11.91
N LEU A 518 11.23 21.17 -12.42
CA LEU A 518 10.73 22.38 -11.75
C LEU A 518 9.20 22.41 -11.64
N MET A 519 8.48 21.90 -12.64
CA MET A 519 7.02 21.76 -12.56
C MET A 519 6.60 20.74 -11.50
N VAL A 520 7.29 19.60 -11.43
CA VAL A 520 7.05 18.59 -10.40
C VAL A 520 7.30 19.13 -9.00
N CYS A 521 8.33 19.97 -8.86
CA CYS A 521 8.76 20.57 -7.60
C CYS A 521 8.17 21.96 -7.32
N ALA A 522 7.00 22.29 -7.90
CA ALA A 522 6.36 23.59 -7.70
C ALA A 522 6.06 23.95 -6.22
N HIS A 523 5.99 22.94 -5.37
CA HIS A 523 5.76 23.07 -3.91
C HIS A 523 6.99 22.71 -3.07
N ALA A 524 8.19 22.70 -3.68
CA ALA A 524 9.44 22.39 -2.98
C ALA A 524 9.73 23.37 -1.84
N ASP A 525 10.49 22.92 -0.86
CA ASP A 525 10.96 23.76 0.25
C ASP A 525 11.88 24.90 -0.24
N HIS A 526 11.90 26.01 0.52
CA HIS A 526 12.78 27.15 0.27
C HIS A 526 13.58 27.54 1.54
N PRO A 527 14.93 27.51 1.51
CA PRO A 527 15.78 27.07 0.40
C PRO A 527 15.68 25.55 0.19
N GLY A 528 15.51 25.14 -1.09
CA GLY A 528 15.34 23.75 -1.46
C GLY A 528 16.65 23.02 -1.74
N ARG A 529 16.54 21.88 -2.42
CA ARG A 529 17.69 21.09 -2.90
C ARG A 529 18.54 21.87 -3.89
N LYS A 530 19.86 21.70 -3.84
CA LYS A 530 20.81 22.34 -4.77
C LYS A 530 20.51 22.05 -6.25
N GLU A 531 19.98 20.88 -6.54
CA GLU A 531 19.57 20.42 -7.87
C GLU A 531 18.50 21.33 -8.50
N LEU A 532 17.59 21.89 -7.68
CA LEU A 532 16.58 22.84 -8.15
C LEU A 532 17.19 24.20 -8.48
N VAL A 533 18.20 24.64 -7.71
CA VAL A 533 18.95 25.87 -8.02
C VAL A 533 19.68 25.71 -9.36
N GLU A 534 20.33 24.56 -9.57
CA GLU A 534 21.00 24.24 -10.84
C GLU A 534 20.01 24.19 -12.00
N ALA A 535 18.84 23.58 -11.81
CA ALA A 535 17.78 23.54 -12.82
C ALA A 535 17.31 24.93 -13.26
N VAL A 536 17.17 25.88 -12.32
CA VAL A 536 16.81 27.28 -12.61
C VAL A 536 17.90 27.99 -13.41
N ILE A 537 19.18 27.78 -13.06
CA ILE A 537 20.32 28.43 -13.76
C ILE A 537 20.50 27.87 -15.18
N SER A 538 20.08 26.62 -15.42
CA SER A 538 20.27 25.90 -16.68
C SER A 538 19.15 26.13 -17.71
N GLN A 539 18.13 26.95 -17.40
CA GLN A 539 17.08 27.36 -18.32
C GLN A 539 17.59 28.37 -19.38
#